data_3d3079573e42947155bc57402833f80f
#
_entry.id   3d3079573e42947155bc57402833f80f
#
_cell.length_a   1.000
_cell.length_b   1.000
_cell.length_c   1.000
_cell.angle_alpha   90.00
_cell.angle_beta   90.00
_cell.angle_gamma   90.00
#
_symmetry.space_group_name_H-M   'P 1'
#
loop_
_entity.id
_entity.type
_entity.pdbx_description
1 polymer ?
#
loop_
_entity_poly.entity_id
_entity_poly.type
_entity_poly.pdbx_seq_one_letter_code
_entity_poly.pdbx_strand_id
1 'polypeptide(L)'
;MKLDFEKMGGLIPAIVQDYNTNKVLMLGFMNEEAYEETKTTGKVTFFSRTKNRIWMKGETSGNTLQVVTIAADCDNDTLLI
;
A
#
# COMPACT_ATOMS: atom_id res chain seq x y z
N MET A 1 9.81 -8.54 7.37
CA MET A 1 9.80 -7.06 7.38
C MET A 1 8.77 -6.59 8.39
N LYS A 2 9.18 -5.78 9.33
CA LYS A 2 8.29 -5.25 10.37
C LYS A 2 8.15 -3.75 10.21
N LEU A 3 6.93 -3.30 9.91
CA LEU A 3 6.63 -1.89 9.69
C LEU A 3 6.24 -1.21 10.99
N ASP A 4 6.60 0.05 11.11
CA ASP A 4 6.31 0.86 12.31
C ASP A 4 5.03 1.65 12.11
N PHE A 5 3.89 0.98 12.26
CA PHE A 5 2.58 1.63 12.12
C PHE A 5 2.30 2.62 13.24
N GLU A 6 2.79 2.36 14.44
CA GLU A 6 2.55 3.24 15.58
C GLU A 6 3.19 4.62 15.39
N LYS A 7 4.41 4.65 14.85
CA LYS A 7 5.16 5.89 14.61
C LYS A 7 4.38 6.87 13.75
N MET A 8 3.60 6.33 12.80
CA MET A 8 2.86 7.14 11.84
C MET A 8 1.37 7.23 12.16
N GLY A 9 0.99 7.00 13.42
CA GLY A 9 -0.40 7.11 13.85
C GLY A 9 -1.29 6.01 13.29
N GLY A 10 -0.71 4.85 13.00
CA GLY A 10 -1.44 3.71 12.48
C GLY A 10 -1.50 3.64 10.95
N LEU A 11 -0.98 4.66 10.26
CA LEU A 11 -0.99 4.71 8.79
C LEU A 11 0.43 4.87 8.26
N ILE A 12 0.73 4.17 7.18
CA ILE A 12 2.02 4.25 6.50
C ILE A 12 1.77 4.65 5.06
N PRO A 13 2.49 5.66 4.51
CA PRO A 13 2.39 5.98 3.09
C PRO A 13 2.97 4.84 2.26
N ALA A 14 2.30 4.53 1.16
CA ALA A 14 2.73 3.51 0.22
C ALA A 14 2.83 4.13 -1.17
N ILE A 15 4.03 4.13 -1.72
CA ILE A 15 4.29 4.63 -3.06
C ILE A 15 4.18 3.44 -4.00
N VAL A 16 3.32 3.54 -4.99
CA VAL A 16 3.15 2.50 -6.00
C VAL A 16 3.89 2.90 -7.26
N GLN A 17 4.77 2.03 -7.71
CA GLN A 17 5.65 2.28 -8.85
C GLN A 17 5.47 1.16 -9.88
N ASP A 18 5.48 1.54 -11.17
CA ASP A 18 5.42 0.56 -12.25
C ASP A 18 6.71 -0.26 -12.26
N TYR A 19 6.59 -1.58 -12.17
CA TYR A 19 7.73 -2.48 -12.11
C TYR A 19 8.63 -2.38 -13.34
N ASN A 20 8.03 -2.20 -14.53
CA ASN A 20 8.78 -2.21 -15.79
C ASN A 20 9.44 -0.87 -16.12
N THR A 21 8.77 0.25 -15.77
CA THR A 21 9.24 1.58 -16.17
C THR A 21 9.81 2.41 -15.03
N ASN A 22 9.62 1.96 -13.77
CA ASN A 22 9.96 2.69 -12.56
C ASN A 22 9.18 4.01 -12.40
N LYS A 23 8.10 4.15 -13.14
CA LYS A 23 7.26 5.35 -13.05
C LYS A 23 6.38 5.26 -11.83
N VAL A 24 6.32 6.34 -11.06
CA VAL A 24 5.43 6.41 -9.90
C VAL A 24 4.00 6.54 -10.40
N LEU A 25 3.14 5.62 -9.96
CA LEU A 25 1.74 5.57 -10.38
C LEU A 25 0.82 6.30 -9.43
N MET A 26 1.05 6.14 -8.12
CA MET A 26 0.23 6.80 -7.12
C MET A 26 0.87 6.69 -5.74
N LEU A 27 0.32 7.43 -4.80
CA LEU A 27 0.64 7.30 -3.38
C LEU A 27 -0.67 7.17 -2.62
N GLY A 28 -0.73 6.21 -1.69
CA GLY A 28 -1.85 6.04 -0.79
C GLY A 28 -1.36 5.72 0.60
N PHE A 29 -2.28 5.40 1.50
CA PHE A 29 -1.94 5.05 2.87
C PHE A 29 -2.46 3.66 3.19
N MET A 30 -1.70 2.93 4.02
CA MET A 30 -2.09 1.61 4.49
C MET A 30 -2.08 1.60 6.01
N ASN A 31 -3.14 1.03 6.60
CA ASN A 31 -3.06 0.60 7.99
C ASN A 31 -2.56 -0.84 7.98
N GLU A 32 -2.43 -1.44 9.17
CA GLU A 32 -1.93 -2.81 9.27
C GLU A 32 -2.82 -3.80 8.51
N GLU A 33 -4.14 -3.61 8.58
CA GLU A 33 -5.10 -4.47 7.89
C GLU A 33 -4.94 -4.39 6.36
N ALA A 34 -4.82 -3.18 5.81
CA ALA A 34 -4.62 -2.98 4.38
C ALA A 34 -3.31 -3.61 3.91
N TYR A 35 -2.26 -3.48 4.70
CA TYR A 35 -0.97 -4.10 4.41
C TYR A 35 -1.08 -5.62 4.37
N GLU A 36 -1.74 -6.22 5.36
CA GLU A 36 -1.94 -7.68 5.39
C GLU A 36 -2.78 -8.15 4.20
N GLU A 37 -3.82 -7.41 3.83
CA GLU A 37 -4.62 -7.72 2.66
C GLU A 37 -3.79 -7.65 1.38
N THR A 38 -2.94 -6.64 1.25
CA THR A 38 -2.06 -6.50 0.09
C THR A 38 -1.15 -7.73 -0.06
N LYS A 39 -0.57 -8.20 1.05
CA LYS A 39 0.29 -9.38 1.02
C LYS A 39 -0.50 -10.65 0.70
N THR A 40 -1.68 -10.79 1.27
CA THR A 40 -2.49 -11.99 1.14
C THR A 40 -3.06 -12.14 -0.26
N THR A 41 -3.60 -11.04 -0.82
CA THR A 41 -4.26 -11.09 -2.12
C THR A 41 -3.30 -10.86 -3.28
N GLY A 42 -2.15 -10.26 -3.04
CA GLY A 42 -1.23 -9.84 -4.09
C GLY A 42 -1.71 -8.63 -4.87
N LYS A 43 -2.74 -7.94 -4.38
CA LYS A 43 -3.31 -6.75 -5.03
C LYS A 43 -3.24 -5.57 -4.08
N VAL A 44 -2.85 -4.40 -4.62
CA VAL A 44 -2.63 -3.21 -3.80
C VAL A 44 -3.94 -2.76 -3.14
N THR A 45 -3.94 -2.70 -1.82
CA THR A 45 -5.08 -2.35 -1.00
C THR A 45 -4.66 -1.23 -0.03
N PHE A 46 -5.48 -0.19 0.06
CA PHE A 46 -5.19 0.99 0.86
C PHE A 46 -6.23 1.18 1.97
N PHE A 47 -5.93 2.07 2.91
CA PHE A 47 -6.90 2.53 3.89
C PHE A 47 -7.37 3.94 3.52
N SER A 48 -8.68 4.13 3.40
CA SER A 48 -9.27 5.43 3.13
C SER A 48 -9.51 6.17 4.45
N ARG A 49 -8.79 7.29 4.65
CA ARG A 49 -8.94 8.10 5.86
C ARG A 49 -10.29 8.80 5.91
N THR A 50 -10.85 9.13 4.74
CA THR A 50 -12.13 9.84 4.68
C THR A 50 -13.32 8.90 4.90
N LYS A 51 -13.23 7.68 4.37
CA LYS A 51 -14.31 6.69 4.49
C LYS A 51 -14.11 5.71 5.65
N ASN A 52 -12.96 5.77 6.29
CA ASN A 52 -12.59 4.94 7.43
C ASN A 52 -12.73 3.44 7.12
N ARG A 53 -12.26 3.01 5.93
CA ARG A 53 -12.29 1.60 5.53
C ARG A 53 -11.12 1.28 4.59
N ILE A 54 -10.78 -0.01 4.49
CA ILE A 54 -9.81 -0.43 3.49
C ILE A 54 -10.49 -0.52 2.11
N TRP A 55 -9.71 -0.32 1.06
CA TRP A 55 -10.20 -0.43 -0.31
C TRP A 55 -9.09 -0.93 -1.23
N MET A 56 -9.44 -1.80 -2.16
CA MET A 56 -8.50 -2.32 -3.16
C MET A 56 -8.49 -1.39 -4.37
N LYS A 57 -7.30 -1.02 -4.83
CA LYS A 57 -7.18 -0.20 -6.04
C LYS A 57 -7.83 -0.95 -7.20
N GLY A 58 -8.80 -0.32 -7.83
CA GLY A 58 -9.51 -0.91 -8.97
C GLY A 58 -10.71 -1.75 -8.59
N GLU A 59 -11.13 -1.78 -7.31
CA GLU A 59 -12.27 -2.59 -6.89
C GLU A 59 -13.57 -2.25 -7.60
N THR A 60 -13.72 -0.99 -8.01
CA THR A 60 -14.90 -0.53 -8.74
C THR A 60 -14.68 -0.59 -10.26
N SER A 61 -13.51 -0.17 -10.74
CA SER A 61 -13.21 -0.10 -12.17
C SER A 61 -12.71 -1.41 -12.77
N GLY A 62 -12.31 -2.37 -11.93
CA GLY A 62 -11.71 -3.62 -12.38
C GLY A 62 -10.22 -3.53 -12.72
N ASN A 63 -9.62 -2.35 -12.62
CA ASN A 63 -8.20 -2.14 -12.93
C ASN A 63 -7.35 -2.27 -11.68
N THR A 64 -7.20 -3.49 -11.18
CA THR A 64 -6.39 -3.75 -9.98
C THR A 64 -4.90 -3.63 -10.29
N LEU A 65 -4.11 -3.34 -9.25
CA LEU A 65 -2.66 -3.30 -9.35
C LEU A 65 -2.09 -4.52 -8.63
N GLN A 66 -1.31 -5.33 -9.35
CA GLN A 66 -0.71 -6.53 -8.81
C GLN A 66 0.67 -6.22 -8.23
N VAL A 67 0.92 -6.77 -7.04
CA VAL A 67 2.20 -6.57 -6.35
C VAL A 67 3.25 -7.47 -6.98
N VAL A 68 4.37 -6.88 -7.40
CA VAL A 68 5.56 -7.63 -7.82
C VAL A 68 6.54 -7.70 -6.67
N THR A 69 6.84 -6.56 -6.06
CA THR A 69 7.71 -6.48 -4.89
C THR A 69 7.15 -5.49 -3.88
N ILE A 70 7.50 -5.68 -2.61
CA ILE A 70 7.20 -4.72 -1.54
C ILE A 70 8.50 -4.48 -0.78
N ALA A 71 8.86 -3.21 -0.62
CA ALA A 71 10.04 -2.85 0.15
C ALA A 71 9.70 -1.74 1.13
N ALA A 72 10.29 -1.79 2.32
CA ALA A 72 10.18 -0.73 3.31
C ALA A 72 11.40 0.19 3.18
N ASP A 73 11.24 1.46 3.57
CA ASP A 73 12.38 2.36 3.62
C ASP A 73 13.24 2.06 4.87
N CYS A 74 14.31 2.85 5.07
CA CYS A 74 15.28 2.59 6.14
C CYS A 74 14.68 2.70 7.54
N ASP A 75 13.59 3.45 7.71
CA ASP A 75 12.93 3.64 9.00
C ASP A 75 11.72 2.72 9.20
N ASN A 76 11.38 1.90 8.21
CA ASN A 76 10.20 1.01 8.22
C ASN A 76 8.88 1.75 8.41
N ASP A 77 8.79 2.97 7.88
CA ASP A 77 7.59 3.80 7.99
C ASP A 77 7.03 4.24 6.63
N THR A 78 7.60 3.75 5.52
CA THR A 78 7.11 4.02 4.17
C THR A 78 7.33 2.77 3.32
N LEU A 79 6.38 2.48 2.42
CA LEU A 79 6.46 1.34 1.52
C LEU A 79 6.68 1.78 0.09
N LEU A 80 7.46 1.00 -0.64
CA LEU A 80 7.57 1.07 -2.08
C LEU A 80 7.05 -0.25 -2.68
N ILE A 81 6.01 -0.16 -3.48
CA ILE A 81 5.34 -1.35 -4.04
C ILE A 81 5.47 -1.41 -5.55
#